data_ecec606a791ae13e44f9e8bfdb2d6cd9
#
_entry.id   ecec606a791ae13e44f9e8bfdb2d6cd9
#
_cell.length_a   1.000
_cell.length_b   1.000
_cell.length_c   1.000
_cell.angle_alpha   90.00
_cell.angle_beta   90.00
_cell.angle_gamma   90.00
#
_symmetry.space_group_name_H-M   'P 1'
#
loop_
_entity.id
_entity.type
_entity.pdbx_description
1 polymer ?
#
loop_
_entity_poly.entity_id
_entity_poly.type
_entity_poly.pdbx_seq_one_letter_code
_entity_poly.pdbx_strand_id
1 'polypeptide(L)'
;MAKKYRKRKILAMVIVLLIVAVLYITHHVLPYAIIARHKQPLTTLPSEIGLQAEATSFKINDSLHLKGYWIVPDKNPPKSIMLLLHGIGGGKEHFYDLAKSLAQQQVASVVYDARGHGESDGQYISYGFYEKQDVSIIVTEVKKRYPDIPIGIWGNSMGGAIALQALSIEPRLDFGVIESTFTDLNTIVYEYQKRYTLGLGLKPICEHALKRAGEIGKFDPMQVRPIDAVKNITQSIFLAHGTDDPNINFKYGQALYKNLKSEDKTFYPVEGANHYNLFDVGGDAYTNAIMTFINRQ
;
A
#
# COMPACT_ATOMS: atom_id res chain seq x y z
N MET A 1 -27.50 9.39 53.39
CA MET A 1 -27.82 10.03 52.09
C MET A 1 -26.65 10.78 51.47
N ALA A 2 -25.91 11.61 52.15
CA ALA A 2 -24.79 12.43 51.63
C ALA A 2 -23.65 11.62 50.95
N LYS A 3 -23.22 10.47 51.53
CA LYS A 3 -22.15 9.61 50.96
C LYS A 3 -22.52 8.98 49.61
N LYS A 4 -23.80 8.61 49.42
CA LYS A 4 -24.32 8.07 48.14
C LYS A 4 -24.39 9.16 47.06
N TYR A 5 -24.77 10.36 47.43
CA TYR A 5 -24.83 11.53 46.54
C TYR A 5 -23.42 11.97 46.09
N ARG A 6 -22.43 11.99 46.99
CA ARG A 6 -21.02 12.26 46.66
C ARG A 6 -20.44 11.24 45.70
N LYS A 7 -20.71 9.93 45.89
CA LYS A 7 -20.28 8.88 44.94
C LYS A 7 -20.87 9.05 43.54
N ARG A 8 -22.17 9.44 43.45
CA ARG A 8 -22.81 9.71 42.16
C ARG A 8 -22.20 10.92 41.46
N LYS A 9 -21.87 12.00 42.17
CA LYS A 9 -21.16 13.16 41.58
C LYS A 9 -19.77 12.78 41.06
N ILE A 10 -19.00 12.03 41.84
CA ILE A 10 -17.67 11.55 41.42
C ILE A 10 -17.80 10.68 40.17
N LEU A 11 -18.74 9.76 40.14
CA LEU A 11 -18.97 8.91 38.97
C LEU A 11 -19.36 9.75 37.75
N ALA A 12 -20.27 10.69 37.88
CA ALA A 12 -20.66 11.59 36.81
C ALA A 12 -19.46 12.41 36.27
N MET A 13 -18.64 12.95 37.20
CA MET A 13 -17.42 13.67 36.80
C MET A 13 -16.42 12.77 36.03
N VAL A 14 -16.22 11.54 36.51
CA VAL A 14 -15.34 10.56 35.80
C VAL A 14 -15.87 10.26 34.40
N ILE A 15 -17.18 10.06 34.26
CA ILE A 15 -17.81 9.81 32.93
C ILE A 15 -17.58 11.02 32.02
N VAL A 16 -17.79 12.24 32.51
CA VAL A 16 -17.55 13.46 31.71
C VAL A 16 -16.09 13.56 31.27
N LEU A 17 -15.13 13.30 32.17
CA LEU A 17 -13.71 13.31 31.85
C LEU A 17 -13.35 12.26 30.81
N LEU A 18 -13.92 11.05 30.88
CA LEU A 18 -13.73 10.00 29.88
C LEU A 18 -14.28 10.42 28.51
N ILE A 19 -15.47 11.02 28.47
CA ILE A 19 -16.05 11.53 27.23
C ILE A 19 -15.15 12.60 26.60
N VAL A 20 -14.68 13.55 27.40
CA VAL A 20 -13.77 14.61 26.94
C VAL A 20 -12.47 14.01 26.42
N ALA A 21 -11.89 13.03 27.12
CA ALA A 21 -10.69 12.33 26.67
C ALA A 21 -10.90 11.60 25.34
N VAL A 22 -12.02 10.89 25.18
CA VAL A 22 -12.36 10.21 23.91
C VAL A 22 -12.50 11.22 22.78
N LEU A 23 -13.21 12.32 23.00
CA LEU A 23 -13.36 13.39 21.99
C LEU A 23 -12.02 14.01 21.61
N TYR A 24 -11.17 14.28 22.61
CA TYR A 24 -9.82 14.80 22.39
C TYR A 24 -8.96 13.83 21.54
N ILE A 25 -8.92 12.56 21.94
CA ILE A 25 -8.17 11.53 21.21
C ILE A 25 -8.68 11.40 19.78
N THR A 26 -10.01 11.36 19.61
CA THR A 26 -10.63 11.22 18.29
C THR A 26 -10.32 12.40 17.36
N HIS A 27 -10.25 13.61 17.92
CA HIS A 27 -10.04 14.83 17.12
C HIS A 27 -8.56 15.18 16.92
N HIS A 28 -7.71 14.90 17.92
CA HIS A 28 -6.32 15.38 17.93
C HIS A 28 -5.25 14.28 17.84
N VAL A 29 -5.58 13.01 18.08
CA VAL A 29 -4.60 11.92 18.08
C VAL A 29 -4.82 10.95 16.94
N LEU A 30 -6.02 10.37 16.83
CA LEU A 30 -6.32 9.37 15.82
C LEU A 30 -6.11 9.83 14.37
N PRO A 31 -6.46 11.08 13.99
CA PRO A 31 -6.22 11.56 12.63
C PRO A 31 -4.74 11.51 12.23
N TYR A 32 -3.86 11.93 13.13
CA TYR A 32 -2.41 11.86 12.87
C TYR A 32 -1.91 10.42 12.83
N ALA A 33 -2.44 9.52 13.65
CA ALA A 33 -2.08 8.10 13.60
C ALA A 33 -2.45 7.45 12.25
N ILE A 34 -3.58 7.86 11.65
CA ILE A 34 -4.02 7.35 10.33
C ILE A 34 -3.04 7.77 9.22
N ILE A 35 -2.60 9.03 9.21
CA ILE A 35 -1.77 9.58 8.14
C ILE A 35 -0.30 9.73 8.52
N ALA A 36 0.12 9.10 9.62
CA ALA A 36 1.49 9.22 10.13
C ALA A 36 2.53 8.86 9.06
N ARG A 37 3.58 9.62 9.01
CA ARG A 37 4.77 9.25 8.25
C ARG A 37 5.52 8.11 8.93
N HIS A 38 6.10 7.22 8.14
CA HIS A 38 6.86 6.06 8.58
C HIS A 38 8.34 6.21 8.17
N LYS A 39 9.00 7.20 8.77
CA LYS A 39 10.43 7.43 8.54
C LYS A 39 11.24 6.38 9.26
N GLN A 40 11.83 5.48 8.50
CA GLN A 40 12.77 4.48 8.98
C GLN A 40 14.13 4.71 8.30
N PRO A 41 15.24 4.64 9.04
CA PRO A 41 16.56 4.67 8.40
C PRO A 41 16.70 3.43 7.52
N LEU A 42 17.43 3.58 6.42
CA LEU A 42 17.86 2.44 5.61
C LEU A 42 18.72 1.53 6.48
N THR A 43 18.32 0.27 6.61
CA THR A 43 19.04 -0.71 7.46
C THR A 43 20.00 -1.58 6.66
N THR A 44 19.71 -1.78 5.36
CA THR A 44 20.50 -2.62 4.47
C THR A 44 20.70 -1.92 3.14
N LEU A 45 21.97 -1.76 2.73
CA LEU A 45 22.29 -1.29 1.39
C LEU A 45 22.17 -2.44 0.37
N PRO A 46 21.72 -2.17 -0.87
CA PRO A 46 21.67 -3.22 -1.91
C PRO A 46 22.99 -3.96 -2.10
N SER A 47 24.14 -3.25 -2.00
CA SER A 47 25.48 -3.82 -2.13
C SER A 47 25.82 -4.83 -1.05
N GLU A 48 25.29 -4.70 0.16
CA GLU A 48 25.54 -5.62 1.29
C GLU A 48 24.95 -7.02 1.05
N ILE A 49 23.92 -7.11 0.21
CA ILE A 49 23.29 -8.37 -0.20
C ILE A 49 23.70 -8.81 -1.63
N GLY A 50 24.73 -8.15 -2.19
CA GLY A 50 25.20 -8.44 -3.54
C GLY A 50 24.22 -8.05 -4.64
N LEU A 51 23.35 -7.07 -4.39
CA LEU A 51 22.39 -6.54 -5.37
C LEU A 51 23.01 -5.30 -6.02
N GLN A 52 23.21 -5.36 -7.35
CA GLN A 52 23.63 -4.20 -8.13
C GLN A 52 22.44 -3.23 -8.29
N ALA A 53 22.60 -2.03 -7.77
CA ALA A 53 21.56 -1.03 -7.77
C ALA A 53 22.14 0.37 -7.99
N GLU A 54 21.46 1.16 -8.80
CA GLU A 54 21.76 2.57 -9.06
C GLU A 54 20.81 3.43 -8.24
N ALA A 55 21.35 4.23 -7.31
CA ALA A 55 20.54 5.12 -6.50
C ALA A 55 19.82 6.16 -7.38
N THR A 56 18.56 6.43 -7.08
CA THR A 56 17.73 7.37 -7.83
C THR A 56 16.88 8.24 -6.91
N SER A 57 16.46 9.38 -7.45
CA SER A 57 15.59 10.31 -6.77
C SER A 57 14.58 10.88 -7.76
N PHE A 58 13.31 10.54 -7.58
CA PHE A 58 12.23 11.06 -8.42
C PHE A 58 11.70 12.36 -7.87
N LYS A 59 11.84 13.45 -8.63
CA LYS A 59 11.31 14.76 -8.26
C LYS A 59 9.82 14.80 -8.55
N ILE A 60 8.99 14.77 -7.49
CA ILE A 60 7.53 14.90 -7.61
C ILE A 60 7.13 16.38 -7.73
N ASN A 61 7.74 17.24 -6.91
CA ASN A 61 7.65 18.69 -6.99
C ASN A 61 8.89 19.31 -6.31
N ASP A 62 8.91 20.65 -6.12
CA ASP A 62 10.09 21.32 -5.57
C ASP A 62 10.44 20.94 -4.12
N SER A 63 9.50 20.40 -3.36
CA SER A 63 9.68 20.04 -1.95
C SER A 63 9.51 18.52 -1.68
N LEU A 64 9.24 17.72 -2.70
CA LEU A 64 8.98 16.29 -2.53
C LEU A 64 9.76 15.47 -3.55
N HIS A 65 10.69 14.65 -3.03
CA HIS A 65 11.50 13.71 -3.79
C HIS A 65 11.30 12.32 -3.21
N LEU A 66 11.10 11.33 -4.07
CA LEU A 66 11.04 9.93 -3.67
C LEU A 66 12.39 9.28 -3.92
N LYS A 67 12.91 8.59 -2.89
CA LYS A 67 14.22 7.94 -2.91
C LYS A 67 14.08 6.46 -3.22
N GLY A 68 14.90 5.98 -4.12
CA GLY A 68 14.82 4.59 -4.57
C GLY A 68 16.08 4.11 -5.25
N TYR A 69 15.96 2.93 -5.85
CA TYR A 69 17.02 2.31 -6.64
C TYR A 69 16.46 1.76 -7.95
N TRP A 70 17.26 1.91 -9.00
CA TRP A 70 17.13 1.10 -10.21
C TRP A 70 17.92 -0.19 -10.01
N ILE A 71 17.28 -1.32 -10.27
CA ILE A 71 17.89 -2.63 -10.27
C ILE A 71 17.74 -3.17 -11.69
N VAL A 72 18.87 -3.30 -12.38
CA VAL A 72 18.90 -3.65 -13.80
C VAL A 72 19.53 -5.02 -13.94
N PRO A 73 18.99 -5.92 -14.77
CA PRO A 73 19.63 -7.21 -15.05
C PRO A 73 20.93 -7.04 -15.84
N ASP A 74 21.79 -8.05 -15.80
CA ASP A 74 23.10 -8.04 -16.48
C ASP A 74 22.96 -7.81 -18.01
N LYS A 75 21.91 -8.35 -18.61
CA LYS A 75 21.61 -8.11 -20.02
C LYS A 75 20.66 -6.93 -20.15
N ASN A 76 21.05 -5.95 -20.94
CA ASN A 76 20.27 -4.75 -21.25
C ASN A 76 19.99 -4.68 -22.77
N PRO A 77 18.77 -4.36 -23.26
CA PRO A 77 17.60 -3.93 -22.47
C PRO A 77 16.92 -5.09 -21.72
N PRO A 78 16.22 -4.78 -20.60
CA PRO A 78 15.37 -5.75 -19.92
C PRO A 78 14.15 -6.12 -20.74
N LYS A 79 13.51 -7.26 -20.42
CA LYS A 79 12.25 -7.67 -21.06
C LYS A 79 11.07 -6.81 -20.61
N SER A 80 11.03 -6.47 -19.34
CA SER A 80 10.04 -5.59 -18.72
C SER A 80 10.63 -4.88 -17.50
N ILE A 81 9.91 -3.87 -17.01
CA ILE A 81 10.32 -3.09 -15.83
C ILE A 81 9.20 -3.17 -14.81
N MET A 82 9.53 -3.49 -13.57
CA MET A 82 8.56 -3.60 -12.47
C MET A 82 8.73 -2.45 -11.47
N LEU A 83 7.68 -1.68 -11.25
CA LEU A 83 7.61 -0.74 -10.13
C LEU A 83 7.15 -1.48 -8.87
N LEU A 84 7.93 -1.44 -7.79
CA LEU A 84 7.67 -2.21 -6.56
C LEU A 84 7.23 -1.28 -5.43
N LEU A 85 5.99 -1.46 -4.96
CA LEU A 85 5.30 -0.59 -3.99
C LEU A 85 5.04 -1.32 -2.68
N HIS A 86 5.75 -0.88 -1.63
CA HIS A 86 5.66 -1.47 -0.30
C HIS A 86 4.35 -1.16 0.44
N GLY A 87 4.04 -1.97 1.45
CA GLY A 87 2.95 -1.75 2.39
C GLY A 87 3.23 -0.61 3.38
N ILE A 88 2.21 -0.26 4.19
CA ILE A 88 2.34 0.75 5.24
C ILE A 88 3.44 0.35 6.24
N GLY A 89 4.25 1.33 6.66
CA GLY A 89 5.38 1.10 7.56
C GLY A 89 6.56 0.36 6.94
N GLY A 90 6.48 -0.01 5.66
CA GLY A 90 7.56 -0.60 4.90
C GLY A 90 8.46 0.43 4.23
N GLY A 91 9.39 -0.07 3.42
CA GLY A 91 10.29 0.70 2.60
C GLY A 91 10.78 -0.11 1.40
N LYS A 92 11.59 0.49 0.58
CA LYS A 92 12.20 -0.13 -0.62
C LYS A 92 12.96 -1.42 -0.33
N GLU A 93 13.52 -1.56 0.87
CA GLU A 93 14.28 -2.74 1.31
C GLU A 93 13.45 -4.04 1.28
N HIS A 94 12.14 -3.94 1.50
CA HIS A 94 11.23 -5.10 1.48
C HIS A 94 11.23 -5.85 0.15
N PHE A 95 11.66 -5.18 -0.92
CA PHE A 95 11.66 -5.75 -2.26
C PHE A 95 13.02 -6.12 -2.80
N TYR A 96 14.10 -6.04 -2.02
CA TYR A 96 15.45 -6.31 -2.53
C TYR A 96 15.62 -7.76 -3.02
N ASP A 97 15.15 -8.74 -2.25
CA ASP A 97 15.22 -10.15 -2.65
C ASP A 97 14.34 -10.44 -3.87
N LEU A 98 13.13 -9.86 -3.91
CA LEU A 98 12.26 -9.97 -5.08
C LEU A 98 12.91 -9.32 -6.31
N ALA A 99 13.44 -8.11 -6.17
CA ALA A 99 14.11 -7.40 -7.25
C ALA A 99 15.34 -8.15 -7.78
N LYS A 100 16.08 -8.82 -6.88
CA LYS A 100 17.20 -9.72 -7.25
C LYS A 100 16.69 -10.92 -8.07
N SER A 101 15.59 -11.53 -7.65
CA SER A 101 14.97 -12.65 -8.36
C SER A 101 14.43 -12.21 -9.73
N LEU A 102 13.81 -11.03 -9.81
CA LEU A 102 13.34 -10.45 -11.07
C LEU A 102 14.48 -10.15 -12.03
N ALA A 103 15.60 -9.59 -11.55
CA ALA A 103 16.78 -9.33 -12.38
C ALA A 103 17.37 -10.60 -13.01
N GLN A 104 17.36 -11.74 -12.29
CA GLN A 104 17.75 -13.04 -12.81
C GLN A 104 16.84 -13.51 -13.97
N GLN A 105 15.57 -13.04 -14.00
CA GLN A 105 14.60 -13.34 -15.06
C GLN A 105 14.59 -12.28 -16.18
N GLN A 106 15.58 -11.38 -16.20
CA GLN A 106 15.68 -10.27 -17.17
C GLN A 106 14.58 -9.20 -17.00
N VAL A 107 14.04 -9.04 -15.80
CA VAL A 107 13.08 -7.99 -15.43
C VAL A 107 13.83 -6.95 -14.60
N ALA A 108 13.88 -5.71 -15.05
CA ALA A 108 14.40 -4.60 -14.27
C ALA A 108 13.38 -4.19 -13.20
N SER A 109 13.84 -3.57 -12.12
CA SER A 109 12.96 -3.07 -11.07
C SER A 109 13.29 -1.64 -10.66
N VAL A 110 12.26 -0.90 -10.29
CA VAL A 110 12.36 0.34 -9.55
C VAL A 110 11.77 0.10 -8.17
N VAL A 111 12.62 0.08 -7.15
CA VAL A 111 12.21 0.03 -5.74
C VAL A 111 12.32 1.43 -5.15
N TYR A 112 11.32 1.91 -4.45
CA TYR A 112 11.38 3.24 -3.86
C TYR A 112 10.54 3.32 -2.58
N ASP A 113 10.90 4.26 -1.72
CA ASP A 113 10.07 4.62 -0.57
C ASP A 113 8.94 5.52 -1.05
N ALA A 114 7.70 5.14 -0.76
CA ALA A 114 6.55 6.00 -1.03
C ALA A 114 6.63 7.30 -0.20
N ARG A 115 5.87 8.33 -0.59
CA ARG A 115 5.82 9.57 0.20
C ARG A 115 5.57 9.30 1.67
N GLY A 116 6.28 10.00 2.55
CA GLY A 116 6.16 9.83 4.00
C GLY A 116 6.80 8.56 4.55
N HIS A 117 7.46 7.74 3.73
CA HIS A 117 8.18 6.53 4.17
C HIS A 117 9.69 6.66 3.97
N GLY A 118 10.43 5.84 4.70
CA GLY A 118 11.86 5.67 4.56
C GLY A 118 12.61 7.00 4.41
N GLU A 119 13.43 7.10 3.37
CA GLU A 119 14.22 8.29 3.05
C GLU A 119 13.47 9.32 2.17
N SER A 120 12.29 8.97 1.63
CA SER A 120 11.51 9.87 0.77
C SER A 120 10.90 11.03 1.55
N ASP A 121 10.72 12.17 0.88
CA ASP A 121 10.01 13.30 1.45
C ASP A 121 8.52 12.99 1.65
N GLY A 122 7.82 13.91 2.27
CA GLY A 122 6.39 13.77 2.58
C GLY A 122 6.11 13.86 4.07
N GLN A 123 5.13 14.67 4.42
CA GLN A 123 4.70 14.87 5.79
C GLN A 123 3.66 13.84 6.23
N TYR A 124 2.83 13.41 5.28
CA TYR A 124 1.71 12.49 5.48
C TYR A 124 1.62 11.49 4.34
N ILE A 125 0.95 10.36 4.61
CA ILE A 125 0.57 9.36 3.63
C ILE A 125 -0.89 9.56 3.23
N SER A 126 -1.27 9.17 2.01
CA SER A 126 -2.64 9.32 1.50
C SER A 126 -3.23 8.07 0.85
N TYR A 127 -2.58 6.91 1.03
CA TYR A 127 -3.08 5.58 0.62
C TYR A 127 -3.46 5.45 -0.86
N GLY A 128 -2.82 6.23 -1.73
CA GLY A 128 -3.06 6.24 -3.17
C GLY A 128 -3.82 7.46 -3.67
N PHE A 129 -4.24 8.39 -2.82
CA PHE A 129 -4.84 9.64 -3.28
C PHE A 129 -3.81 10.48 -4.07
N TYR A 130 -2.66 10.76 -3.48
CA TYR A 130 -1.55 11.43 -4.16
C TYR A 130 -0.56 10.43 -4.78
N GLU A 131 -0.34 9.28 -4.14
CA GLU A 131 0.67 8.31 -4.54
C GLU A 131 0.44 7.77 -5.96
N LYS A 132 -0.80 7.70 -6.44
CA LYS A 132 -1.11 7.32 -7.83
C LYS A 132 -0.53 8.29 -8.87
N GLN A 133 -0.49 9.60 -8.57
CA GLN A 133 0.16 10.58 -9.42
C GLN A 133 1.69 10.49 -9.31
N ASP A 134 2.23 10.17 -8.13
CA ASP A 134 3.66 9.91 -7.98
C ASP A 134 4.10 8.76 -8.88
N VAL A 135 3.31 7.68 -8.94
CA VAL A 135 3.54 6.56 -9.88
C VAL A 135 3.59 7.06 -11.33
N SER A 136 2.66 7.92 -11.76
CA SER A 136 2.66 8.45 -13.13
C SER A 136 3.93 9.26 -13.46
N ILE A 137 4.47 9.98 -12.47
CA ILE A 137 5.75 10.69 -12.63
C ILE A 137 6.90 9.70 -12.76
N ILE A 138 6.94 8.66 -11.91
CA ILE A 138 7.95 7.60 -11.99
C ILE A 138 7.87 6.89 -13.35
N VAL A 139 6.67 6.55 -13.83
CA VAL A 139 6.45 5.96 -15.17
C VAL A 139 7.03 6.87 -16.27
N THR A 140 6.90 8.19 -16.12
CA THR A 140 7.50 9.14 -17.07
C THR A 140 9.03 9.04 -17.09
N GLU A 141 9.68 8.93 -15.92
CA GLU A 141 11.14 8.76 -15.84
C GLU A 141 11.57 7.38 -16.38
N VAL A 142 10.76 6.33 -16.12
CA VAL A 142 11.00 4.99 -16.69
C VAL A 142 10.95 5.05 -18.22
N LYS A 143 9.93 5.65 -18.81
CA LYS A 143 9.77 5.77 -20.27
C LYS A 143 10.82 6.65 -20.93
N LYS A 144 11.42 7.61 -20.22
CA LYS A 144 12.59 8.35 -20.74
C LYS A 144 13.81 7.44 -20.89
N ARG A 145 14.02 6.53 -19.94
CA ARG A 145 15.15 5.59 -19.95
C ARG A 145 14.91 4.40 -20.90
N TYR A 146 13.67 3.91 -20.95
CA TYR A 146 13.23 2.73 -21.69
C TYR A 146 11.88 2.98 -22.39
N PRO A 147 11.87 3.66 -23.56
CA PRO A 147 10.63 4.08 -24.22
C PRO A 147 9.67 2.95 -24.57
N ASP A 148 10.21 1.82 -25.07
CA ASP A 148 9.46 0.74 -25.69
C ASP A 148 9.30 -0.49 -24.78
N ILE A 149 9.91 -0.48 -23.59
CA ILE A 149 9.87 -1.63 -22.68
C ILE A 149 8.57 -1.61 -21.87
N PRO A 150 7.85 -2.75 -21.75
CA PRO A 150 6.65 -2.87 -20.94
C PRO A 150 6.91 -2.54 -19.46
N ILE A 151 5.96 -1.86 -18.82
CA ILE A 151 6.04 -1.46 -17.41
C ILE A 151 4.93 -2.16 -16.61
N GLY A 152 5.34 -3.01 -15.68
CA GLY A 152 4.47 -3.58 -14.67
C GLY A 152 4.52 -2.81 -13.36
N ILE A 153 3.50 -3.01 -12.52
CA ILE A 153 3.46 -2.50 -11.16
C ILE A 153 3.13 -3.63 -10.18
N TRP A 154 3.91 -3.74 -9.11
CA TRP A 154 3.66 -4.74 -8.07
C TRP A 154 3.48 -4.05 -6.72
N GLY A 155 2.38 -4.30 -6.06
CA GLY A 155 2.11 -3.72 -4.75
C GLY A 155 1.48 -4.70 -3.79
N ASN A 156 1.94 -4.67 -2.53
CA ASN A 156 1.32 -5.41 -1.45
C ASN A 156 0.63 -4.47 -0.46
N SER A 157 -0.49 -4.90 0.14
CA SER A 157 -1.20 -4.14 1.17
C SER A 157 -1.54 -2.71 0.71
N MET A 158 -1.05 -1.68 1.39
CA MET A 158 -1.16 -0.28 0.94
C MET A 158 -0.58 -0.08 -0.46
N GLY A 159 0.57 -0.68 -0.77
CA GLY A 159 1.17 -0.63 -2.11
C GLY A 159 0.24 -1.21 -3.18
N GLY A 160 -0.50 -2.27 -2.87
CA GLY A 160 -1.51 -2.84 -3.74
C GLY A 160 -2.69 -1.88 -3.99
N ALA A 161 -3.13 -1.15 -2.97
CA ALA A 161 -4.16 -0.13 -3.12
C ALA A 161 -3.68 1.05 -3.97
N ILE A 162 -2.42 1.47 -3.81
CA ILE A 162 -1.78 2.49 -4.65
C ILE A 162 -1.70 1.99 -6.10
N ALA A 163 -1.22 0.76 -6.31
CA ALA A 163 -1.06 0.16 -7.63
C ALA A 163 -2.38 0.08 -8.40
N LEU A 164 -3.46 -0.39 -7.78
CA LEU A 164 -4.80 -0.42 -8.40
C LEU A 164 -5.29 0.98 -8.78
N GLN A 165 -5.10 1.97 -7.91
CA GLN A 165 -5.50 3.34 -8.21
C GLN A 165 -4.63 3.97 -9.30
N ALA A 166 -3.33 3.64 -9.35
CA ALA A 166 -2.42 4.09 -10.41
C ALA A 166 -2.78 3.45 -11.76
N LEU A 167 -2.99 2.14 -11.83
CA LEU A 167 -3.42 1.43 -13.04
C LEU A 167 -4.70 2.02 -13.66
N SER A 168 -5.62 2.50 -12.82
CA SER A 168 -6.88 3.07 -13.30
C SER A 168 -6.75 4.42 -14.02
N ILE A 169 -5.61 5.12 -13.84
CA ILE A 169 -5.38 6.48 -14.40
C ILE A 169 -4.15 6.57 -15.31
N GLU A 170 -3.26 5.56 -15.27
CA GLU A 170 -1.97 5.57 -15.97
C GLU A 170 -1.93 4.47 -17.06
N PRO A 171 -2.31 4.81 -18.29
CA PRO A 171 -2.41 3.83 -19.38
C PRO A 171 -1.07 3.30 -19.89
N ARG A 172 0.06 3.89 -19.47
CA ARG A 172 1.41 3.42 -19.82
C ARG A 172 1.90 2.28 -18.94
N LEU A 173 1.15 1.94 -17.87
CA LEU A 173 1.32 0.68 -17.16
C LEU A 173 0.65 -0.44 -17.97
N ASP A 174 1.39 -1.51 -18.22
CA ASP A 174 0.93 -2.61 -19.09
C ASP A 174 0.27 -3.73 -18.26
N PHE A 175 0.75 -3.99 -17.04
CA PHE A 175 0.23 -5.06 -16.18
C PHE A 175 0.45 -4.78 -14.69
N GLY A 176 -0.24 -5.56 -13.83
CA GLY A 176 -0.12 -5.42 -12.39
C GLY A 176 -0.12 -6.74 -11.62
N VAL A 177 0.71 -6.82 -10.56
CA VAL A 177 0.69 -7.86 -9.54
C VAL A 177 0.24 -7.22 -8.22
N ILE A 178 -0.87 -7.69 -7.68
CA ILE A 178 -1.53 -7.08 -6.52
C ILE A 178 -1.67 -8.11 -5.42
N GLU A 179 -1.14 -7.82 -4.23
CA GLU A 179 -1.16 -8.74 -3.10
C GLU A 179 -1.87 -8.16 -1.89
N SER A 180 -2.77 -8.93 -1.28
CA SER A 180 -3.34 -8.71 0.06
C SER A 180 -3.77 -7.27 0.32
N THR A 181 -4.61 -6.69 -0.56
CA THR A 181 -5.02 -5.29 -0.45
C THR A 181 -6.51 -5.10 -0.13
N PHE A 182 -6.90 -3.89 0.23
CA PHE A 182 -8.23 -3.51 0.69
C PHE A 182 -9.08 -2.84 -0.40
N THR A 183 -10.39 -2.77 -0.16
CA THR A 183 -11.38 -2.19 -1.09
C THR A 183 -11.47 -0.67 -1.02
N ASP A 184 -11.40 -0.10 0.19
CA ASP A 184 -11.49 1.35 0.44
C ASP A 184 -10.91 1.70 1.81
N LEU A 185 -10.47 2.96 1.96
CA LEU A 185 -9.79 3.42 3.16
C LEU A 185 -10.73 3.48 4.37
N ASN A 186 -11.99 3.86 4.18
CA ASN A 186 -12.95 3.95 5.28
C ASN A 186 -13.18 2.57 5.93
N THR A 187 -13.40 1.56 5.09
CA THR A 187 -13.60 0.18 5.55
C THR A 187 -12.36 -0.34 6.28
N ILE A 188 -11.16 -0.16 5.73
CA ILE A 188 -9.96 -0.73 6.36
C ILE A 188 -9.61 -0.02 7.68
N VAL A 189 -9.77 1.30 7.77
CA VAL A 189 -9.55 2.06 9.02
C VAL A 189 -10.52 1.59 10.11
N TYR A 190 -11.79 1.34 9.75
CA TYR A 190 -12.79 0.81 10.68
C TYR A 190 -12.47 -0.61 11.15
N GLU A 191 -12.01 -1.50 10.26
CA GLU A 191 -11.59 -2.86 10.63
C GLU A 191 -10.36 -2.83 11.57
N TYR A 192 -9.40 -1.94 11.32
CA TYR A 192 -8.27 -1.74 12.22
C TYR A 192 -8.71 -1.20 13.59
N GLN A 193 -9.62 -0.23 13.64
CA GLN A 193 -10.15 0.26 14.90
C GLN A 193 -10.78 -0.87 15.74
N LYS A 194 -11.58 -1.73 15.13
CA LYS A 194 -12.20 -2.87 15.84
C LYS A 194 -11.19 -3.75 16.55
N ARG A 195 -10.01 -3.95 15.96
CA ARG A 195 -8.94 -4.75 16.60
C ARG A 195 -8.43 -4.11 17.88
N TYR A 196 -8.25 -2.79 17.88
CA TYR A 196 -7.76 -2.07 19.07
C TYR A 196 -8.83 -1.80 20.12
N THR A 197 -10.10 -2.01 19.79
CA THR A 197 -11.24 -1.76 20.68
C THR A 197 -11.99 -3.03 21.08
N LEU A 198 -11.30 -4.18 21.14
CA LEU A 198 -11.88 -5.49 21.52
C LEU A 198 -13.14 -5.85 20.71
N GLY A 199 -13.17 -5.49 19.44
CA GLY A 199 -14.30 -5.73 18.55
C GLY A 199 -15.40 -4.66 18.60
N LEU A 200 -15.29 -3.66 19.46
CA LEU A 200 -16.23 -2.55 19.54
C LEU A 200 -15.98 -1.57 18.38
N GLY A 201 -16.69 -1.75 17.29
CA GLY A 201 -16.65 -0.80 16.17
C GLY A 201 -17.44 0.46 16.47
N LEU A 202 -16.76 1.57 16.68
CA LEU A 202 -17.38 2.89 16.86
C LEU A 202 -17.29 3.68 15.55
N LYS A 203 -18.16 3.34 14.60
CA LYS A 203 -18.15 3.89 13.24
C LYS A 203 -18.13 5.43 13.19
N PRO A 204 -18.93 6.18 13.99
CA PRO A 204 -18.87 7.64 13.96
C PRO A 204 -17.51 8.21 14.42
N ILE A 205 -16.81 7.53 15.32
CA ILE A 205 -15.47 7.92 15.77
C ILE A 205 -14.47 7.75 14.64
N CYS A 206 -14.52 6.61 13.92
CA CYS A 206 -13.69 6.37 12.75
C CYS A 206 -13.92 7.39 11.65
N GLU A 207 -15.18 7.62 11.30
CA GLU A 207 -15.55 8.56 10.24
C GLU A 207 -15.09 9.98 10.57
N HIS A 208 -15.24 10.42 11.83
CA HIS A 208 -14.74 11.72 12.28
C HIS A 208 -13.22 11.80 12.21
N ALA A 209 -12.51 10.80 12.74
CA ALA A 209 -11.05 10.75 12.72
C ALA A 209 -10.50 10.74 11.28
N LEU A 210 -11.13 9.95 10.40
CA LEU A 210 -10.73 9.85 9.00
C LEU A 210 -10.99 11.15 8.23
N LYS A 211 -12.14 11.80 8.44
CA LYS A 211 -12.43 13.13 7.88
C LYS A 211 -11.39 14.14 8.33
N ARG A 212 -11.08 14.16 9.63
CA ARG A 212 -10.07 15.06 10.18
C ARG A 212 -8.66 14.77 9.65
N ALA A 213 -8.31 13.49 9.43
CA ALA A 213 -7.07 13.08 8.79
C ALA A 213 -6.97 13.65 7.37
N GLY A 214 -8.07 13.60 6.60
CA GLY A 214 -8.15 14.21 5.28
C GLY A 214 -7.95 15.72 5.28
N GLU A 215 -8.55 16.44 6.24
CA GLU A 215 -8.37 17.88 6.40
C GLU A 215 -6.89 18.24 6.70
N ILE A 216 -6.22 17.47 7.58
CA ILE A 216 -4.81 17.65 7.92
C ILE A 216 -3.91 17.31 6.75
N GLY A 217 -4.13 16.16 6.10
CA GLY A 217 -3.37 15.67 4.95
C GLY A 217 -3.73 16.34 3.61
N LYS A 218 -4.77 17.21 3.62
CA LYS A 218 -5.30 17.92 2.45
C LYS A 218 -5.73 16.99 1.32
N PHE A 219 -6.38 15.89 1.64
CA PHE A 219 -6.95 14.96 0.67
C PHE A 219 -8.35 14.49 1.11
N ASP A 220 -9.11 13.95 0.18
CA ASP A 220 -10.41 13.35 0.50
C ASP A 220 -10.24 11.82 0.70
N PRO A 221 -10.31 11.33 1.95
CA PRO A 221 -10.18 9.90 2.22
C PRO A 221 -11.27 9.04 1.57
N MET A 222 -12.41 9.63 1.27
CA MET A 222 -13.52 8.93 0.62
C MET A 222 -13.27 8.63 -0.86
N GLN A 223 -12.25 9.27 -1.45
CA GLN A 223 -11.79 8.97 -2.81
C GLN A 223 -10.72 7.87 -2.86
N VAL A 224 -10.22 7.41 -1.72
CA VAL A 224 -9.28 6.28 -1.66
C VAL A 224 -10.06 4.98 -1.73
N ARG A 225 -10.39 4.56 -2.95
CA ARG A 225 -11.32 3.47 -3.25
C ARG A 225 -10.79 2.55 -4.36
N PRO A 226 -9.85 1.63 -4.07
CA PRO A 226 -9.44 0.60 -5.02
C PRO A 226 -10.60 -0.14 -5.68
N ILE A 227 -11.70 -0.36 -4.96
CA ILE A 227 -12.89 -1.05 -5.50
C ILE A 227 -13.58 -0.29 -6.65
N ASP A 228 -13.43 1.02 -6.69
CA ASP A 228 -13.94 1.82 -7.83
C ASP A 228 -12.87 1.93 -8.93
N ALA A 229 -11.58 1.97 -8.57
CA ALA A 229 -10.47 1.97 -9.52
C ALA A 229 -10.46 0.73 -10.41
N VAL A 230 -10.68 -0.47 -9.84
CA VAL A 230 -10.66 -1.74 -10.60
C VAL A 230 -11.69 -1.80 -11.74
N LYS A 231 -12.76 -1.02 -11.67
CA LYS A 231 -13.77 -0.94 -12.72
C LYS A 231 -13.28 -0.24 -14.00
N ASN A 232 -12.13 0.42 -13.94
CA ASN A 232 -11.52 1.13 -15.06
C ASN A 232 -10.19 0.50 -15.53
N ILE A 233 -9.70 -0.53 -14.85
CA ILE A 233 -8.46 -1.22 -15.20
C ILE A 233 -8.75 -2.22 -16.32
N THR A 234 -8.04 -2.07 -17.43
CA THR A 234 -8.11 -2.97 -18.59
C THR A 234 -6.81 -3.76 -18.82
N GLN A 235 -5.75 -3.37 -18.14
CA GLN A 235 -4.44 -4.03 -18.18
C GLN A 235 -4.50 -5.43 -17.56
N SER A 236 -3.54 -6.29 -17.91
CA SER A 236 -3.42 -7.63 -17.32
C SER A 236 -3.17 -7.57 -15.82
N ILE A 237 -3.93 -8.32 -15.01
CA ILE A 237 -3.82 -8.30 -13.54
C ILE A 237 -3.68 -9.69 -12.95
N PHE A 238 -2.64 -9.87 -12.13
CA PHE A 238 -2.52 -10.99 -11.21
C PHE A 238 -2.83 -10.50 -9.79
N LEU A 239 -3.93 -10.97 -9.20
CA LEU A 239 -4.35 -10.59 -7.85
C LEU A 239 -4.23 -11.81 -6.93
N ALA A 240 -3.42 -11.71 -5.89
CA ALA A 240 -3.24 -12.74 -4.87
C ALA A 240 -3.69 -12.27 -3.50
N HIS A 241 -4.14 -13.22 -2.66
CA HIS A 241 -4.54 -12.91 -1.28
C HIS A 241 -4.43 -14.16 -0.41
N GLY A 242 -3.86 -14.01 0.79
CA GLY A 242 -3.83 -15.09 1.77
C GLY A 242 -5.21 -15.38 2.34
N THR A 243 -5.62 -16.66 2.39
CA THR A 243 -6.98 -17.01 2.87
C THR A 243 -7.16 -16.76 4.35
N ASP A 244 -6.08 -16.81 5.13
CA ASP A 244 -6.05 -16.62 6.58
C ASP A 244 -5.51 -15.24 6.99
N ASP A 245 -5.60 -14.24 6.08
CA ASP A 245 -5.13 -12.89 6.34
C ASP A 245 -5.94 -12.21 7.46
N PRO A 246 -5.34 -12.00 8.65
CA PRO A 246 -6.03 -11.34 9.75
C PRO A 246 -6.04 -9.82 9.62
N ASN A 247 -5.20 -9.24 8.75
CA ASN A 247 -5.04 -7.81 8.59
C ASN A 247 -6.01 -7.24 7.57
N ILE A 248 -6.09 -7.89 6.43
CA ILE A 248 -7.00 -7.50 5.35
C ILE A 248 -7.76 -8.75 4.94
N ASN A 249 -9.03 -8.82 5.33
CA ASN A 249 -9.83 -10.03 5.15
C ASN A 249 -9.86 -10.45 3.68
N PHE A 250 -9.69 -11.75 3.42
CA PHE A 250 -9.67 -12.38 2.10
C PHE A 250 -10.84 -11.98 1.19
N LYS A 251 -12.02 -11.73 1.77
CA LYS A 251 -13.20 -11.22 1.04
C LYS A 251 -12.94 -9.94 0.24
N TYR A 252 -11.98 -9.12 0.64
CA TYR A 252 -11.65 -7.88 -0.08
C TYR A 252 -10.91 -8.19 -1.38
N GLY A 253 -9.98 -9.14 -1.39
CA GLY A 253 -9.37 -9.64 -2.62
C GLY A 253 -10.41 -10.21 -3.59
N GLN A 254 -11.34 -11.03 -3.07
CA GLN A 254 -12.45 -11.57 -3.86
C GLN A 254 -13.34 -10.45 -4.44
N ALA A 255 -13.66 -9.42 -3.65
CA ALA A 255 -14.47 -8.29 -4.10
C ALA A 255 -13.75 -7.46 -5.18
N LEU A 256 -12.46 -7.20 -5.03
CA LEU A 256 -11.64 -6.50 -6.03
C LEU A 256 -11.62 -7.29 -7.35
N TYR A 257 -11.30 -8.59 -7.29
CA TYR A 257 -11.26 -9.45 -8.48
C TYR A 257 -12.61 -9.53 -9.20
N LYS A 258 -13.70 -9.67 -8.46
CA LYS A 258 -15.07 -9.72 -9.02
C LYS A 258 -15.42 -8.45 -9.78
N ASN A 259 -14.97 -7.27 -9.31
CA ASN A 259 -15.28 -5.97 -9.91
C ASN A 259 -14.22 -5.51 -10.92
N LEU A 260 -13.10 -6.25 -11.07
CA LEU A 260 -12.04 -5.92 -11.98
C LEU A 260 -12.52 -6.05 -13.43
N LYS A 261 -12.41 -4.95 -14.21
CA LYS A 261 -12.88 -4.87 -15.59
C LYS A 261 -11.99 -5.66 -16.57
N SER A 262 -10.70 -5.79 -16.27
CA SER A 262 -9.75 -6.51 -17.11
C SER A 262 -10.29 -7.87 -17.53
N GLU A 263 -10.12 -8.22 -18.82
CA GLU A 263 -10.42 -9.55 -19.38
C GLU A 263 -9.28 -10.55 -19.09
N ASP A 264 -8.03 -10.07 -19.06
CA ASP A 264 -6.85 -10.85 -18.68
C ASP A 264 -6.55 -10.66 -17.19
N LYS A 265 -7.24 -11.43 -16.35
CA LYS A 265 -7.10 -11.37 -14.90
C LYS A 265 -7.01 -12.76 -14.27
N THR A 266 -6.12 -12.89 -13.32
CA THR A 266 -5.94 -14.09 -12.49
C THR A 266 -6.22 -13.76 -11.04
N PHE A 267 -7.00 -14.60 -10.33
CA PHE A 267 -7.11 -14.58 -8.88
C PHE A 267 -6.39 -15.79 -8.31
N TYR A 268 -5.44 -15.55 -7.42
CA TYR A 268 -4.65 -16.60 -6.79
C TYR A 268 -4.84 -16.58 -5.27
N PRO A 269 -5.76 -17.39 -4.71
CA PRO A 269 -5.83 -17.60 -3.27
C PRO A 269 -4.59 -18.38 -2.82
N VAL A 270 -3.90 -17.86 -1.79
CA VAL A 270 -2.79 -18.59 -1.14
C VAL A 270 -3.35 -19.21 0.13
N GLU A 271 -3.70 -20.50 0.04
CA GLU A 271 -4.37 -21.23 1.12
C GLU A 271 -3.51 -21.31 2.39
N GLY A 272 -4.10 -20.90 3.52
CA GLY A 272 -3.44 -20.88 4.84
C GLY A 272 -2.44 -19.74 5.02
N ALA A 273 -2.19 -18.89 4.00
CA ALA A 273 -1.30 -17.76 4.13
C ALA A 273 -1.96 -16.60 4.87
N ASN A 274 -1.17 -15.92 5.68
CA ASN A 274 -1.53 -14.67 6.33
C ASN A 274 -1.07 -13.45 5.49
N HIS A 275 -1.12 -12.25 6.08
CA HIS A 275 -0.77 -10.99 5.43
C HIS A 275 0.71 -10.88 4.98
N TYR A 276 1.61 -11.64 5.58
CA TYR A 276 3.06 -11.43 5.46
C TYR A 276 3.82 -12.61 4.86
N ASN A 277 3.18 -13.76 4.67
CA ASN A 277 3.86 -15.01 4.33
C ASN A 277 3.36 -15.69 3.06
N LEU A 278 2.84 -14.91 2.08
CA LEU A 278 2.33 -15.47 0.83
C LEU A 278 3.39 -16.30 0.10
N PHE A 279 4.63 -15.82 0.05
CA PHE A 279 5.73 -16.55 -0.59
C PHE A 279 6.14 -17.81 0.19
N ASP A 280 6.20 -17.73 1.52
CA ASP A 280 6.58 -18.86 2.37
C ASP A 280 5.58 -20.01 2.26
N VAL A 281 4.28 -19.68 2.31
CA VAL A 281 3.19 -20.66 2.26
C VAL A 281 2.90 -21.13 0.84
N GLY A 282 2.89 -20.22 -0.12
CA GLY A 282 2.62 -20.51 -1.52
C GLY A 282 3.80 -21.19 -2.24
N GLY A 283 5.01 -20.99 -1.73
CA GLY A 283 6.24 -21.64 -2.20
C GLY A 283 6.49 -21.45 -3.71
N ASP A 284 7.11 -22.46 -4.30
CA ASP A 284 7.46 -22.47 -5.73
C ASP A 284 6.23 -22.36 -6.64
N ALA A 285 5.10 -22.92 -6.24
CA ALA A 285 3.88 -22.87 -7.05
C ALA A 285 3.38 -21.43 -7.21
N TYR A 286 3.37 -20.67 -6.14
CA TYR A 286 2.99 -19.25 -6.14
C TYR A 286 3.99 -18.40 -6.92
N THR A 287 5.28 -18.58 -6.63
CA THR A 287 6.36 -17.87 -7.32
C THR A 287 6.33 -18.12 -8.83
N ASN A 288 6.20 -19.40 -9.24
CA ASN A 288 6.13 -19.77 -10.65
C ASN A 288 4.87 -19.22 -11.33
N ALA A 289 3.73 -19.16 -10.65
CA ALA A 289 2.51 -18.58 -11.20
C ALA A 289 2.69 -17.08 -11.51
N ILE A 290 3.29 -16.32 -10.60
CA ILE A 290 3.61 -14.89 -10.81
C ILE A 290 4.62 -14.73 -11.96
N MET A 291 5.71 -15.50 -11.94
CA MET A 291 6.74 -15.39 -12.98
C MET A 291 6.21 -15.77 -14.37
N THR A 292 5.33 -16.76 -14.44
CA THR A 292 4.63 -17.13 -15.68
C THR A 292 3.74 -15.96 -16.14
N PHE A 293 3.03 -15.32 -15.23
CA PHE A 293 2.23 -14.14 -15.55
C PHE A 293 3.10 -12.99 -16.08
N ILE A 294 4.20 -12.65 -15.42
CA ILE A 294 5.10 -11.56 -15.83
C ILE A 294 5.77 -11.86 -17.18
N ASN A 295 6.23 -13.10 -17.41
CA ASN A 295 6.97 -13.47 -18.62
C ASN A 295 6.11 -13.50 -19.90
N ARG A 296 4.80 -13.44 -19.79
CA ARG A 296 3.89 -13.39 -20.95
C ARG A 296 3.49 -11.95 -21.36
N GLN A 297 3.93 -10.94 -20.61
CA GLN A 297 3.61 -9.52 -20.84
C GLN A 297 4.62 -8.82 -21.81
#